data_1348728c20a9f048a06ee8c65aa6f8d7
#
_entry.id   1348728c20a9f048a06ee8c65aa6f8d7
#
_cell.length_a   1.000
_cell.length_b   1.000
_cell.length_c   1.000
_cell.angle_alpha   90.00
_cell.angle_beta   90.00
_cell.angle_gamma   90.00
#
_symmetry.space_group_name_H-M   'P 1'
#
loop_
_entity.id
_entity.type
_entity.pdbx_description
1 polymer ?
#
loop_
_entity_poly.entity_id
_entity_poly.type
_entity_poly.pdbx_seq_one_letter_code
_entity_poly.pdbx_strand_id
1 'polypeptide(L)'
;MIMKKYHIEKAEYNGDTGFSLIEISTSIGSFFGYACLNPEDRKAGYDSRFFGCQLAELRAVIKYYKALVRIEKEVYKREINFLNTLRQAKEYDDAAFYAKRLKKKCRITENEKNNLIRDLKALQEKEKRMPYARIESIKESRAALQKRRDRENKMNKLREGIRRNLENQAAKKRKSRIAATLSDTMDKNN
;
A
#
# COMPACT_ATOMS: atom_id res chain seq x y z
N MET A 1 -14.11 -1.45 11.72
CA MET A 1 -14.56 -0.71 10.53
C MET A 1 -15.39 -1.65 9.67
N ILE A 2 -16.71 -1.48 9.62
CA ILE A 2 -17.58 -2.25 8.72
C ILE A 2 -17.43 -1.59 7.35
N MET A 3 -16.59 -2.16 6.48
CA MET A 3 -16.50 -1.67 5.10
C MET A 3 -17.86 -1.84 4.43
N LYS A 4 -18.48 -0.71 4.06
CA LYS A 4 -19.70 -0.74 3.26
C LYS A 4 -19.36 -1.34 1.89
N LYS A 5 -20.18 -2.29 1.44
CA LYS A 5 -19.95 -3.05 0.22
C LYS A 5 -19.95 -2.13 -1.00
N TYR A 6 -18.93 -2.23 -1.82
CA TYR A 6 -18.85 -1.65 -3.14
C TYR A 6 -18.33 -2.71 -4.11
N HIS A 7 -18.54 -2.50 -5.39
CA HIS A 7 -18.02 -3.34 -6.47
C HIS A 7 -17.17 -2.48 -7.40
N ILE A 8 -16.04 -3.01 -7.88
CA ILE A 8 -15.22 -2.33 -8.88
C ILE A 8 -15.81 -2.66 -10.26
N GLU A 9 -16.37 -1.64 -10.92
CA GLU A 9 -16.95 -1.76 -12.26
C GLU A 9 -15.86 -1.61 -13.33
N LYS A 10 -14.91 -0.71 -13.12
CA LYS A 10 -13.90 -0.38 -14.10
C LYS A 10 -12.56 -0.08 -13.43
N ALA A 11 -11.49 -0.63 -14.04
CA ALA A 11 -10.12 -0.34 -13.65
C ALA A 11 -9.26 -0.11 -14.90
N GLU A 12 -8.75 1.09 -15.06
CA GLU A 12 -7.91 1.48 -16.19
C GLU A 12 -6.53 1.95 -15.70
N TYR A 13 -5.51 1.60 -16.47
CA TYR A 13 -4.15 2.06 -16.25
C TYR A 13 -3.50 2.41 -17.59
N ASN A 14 -2.96 3.62 -17.68
CA ASN A 14 -2.15 4.06 -18.80
C ASN A 14 -0.67 4.08 -18.39
N GLY A 15 0.13 3.13 -18.92
CA GLY A 15 1.55 3.00 -18.60
C GLY A 15 2.39 4.19 -19.08
N ASP A 16 1.99 4.88 -20.16
CA ASP A 16 2.76 6.00 -20.72
C ASP A 16 2.66 7.25 -19.84
N THR A 17 1.51 7.46 -19.22
CA THR A 17 1.26 8.63 -18.36
C THR A 17 1.36 8.30 -16.87
N GLY A 18 1.33 7.01 -16.49
CA GLY A 18 1.21 6.57 -15.10
C GLY A 18 -0.16 6.91 -14.49
N PHE A 19 -1.18 7.11 -15.32
CA PHE A 19 -2.54 7.43 -14.89
C PHE A 19 -3.32 6.15 -14.58
N SER A 20 -4.01 6.15 -13.44
CA SER A 20 -4.90 5.07 -13.02
C SER A 20 -6.28 5.62 -12.74
N LEU A 21 -7.33 4.96 -13.23
CA LEU A 21 -8.73 5.26 -13.00
C LEU A 21 -9.43 4.03 -12.45
N ILE A 22 -10.19 4.21 -11.37
CA ILE A 22 -11.07 3.18 -10.80
C ILE A 22 -12.47 3.76 -10.68
N GLU A 23 -13.45 3.01 -11.16
CA GLU A 23 -14.87 3.23 -10.92
C GLU A 23 -15.39 2.17 -9.95
N ILE A 24 -16.06 2.61 -8.90
CA ILE A 24 -16.77 1.73 -7.97
C ILE A 24 -18.27 1.97 -8.05
N SER A 25 -19.04 0.90 -8.03
CA SER A 25 -20.50 0.91 -7.94
C SER A 25 -20.94 0.64 -6.50
N THR A 26 -21.95 1.35 -6.05
CA THR A 26 -22.47 1.29 -4.69
C THR A 26 -23.99 1.41 -4.68
N SER A 27 -24.63 1.20 -3.53
CA SER A 27 -26.08 1.37 -3.37
C SER A 27 -26.59 2.81 -3.59
N ILE A 28 -25.70 3.80 -3.63
CA ILE A 28 -26.05 5.21 -3.81
C ILE A 28 -25.51 5.82 -5.11
N GLY A 29 -24.91 5.00 -5.98
CA GLY A 29 -24.37 5.41 -7.28
C GLY A 29 -22.90 5.01 -7.50
N SER A 30 -22.35 5.44 -8.63
CA SER A 30 -20.97 5.20 -9.02
C SER A 30 -20.05 6.32 -8.57
N PHE A 31 -18.82 5.97 -8.18
CA PHE A 31 -17.78 6.90 -7.76
C PHE A 31 -16.47 6.61 -8.46
N PHE A 32 -15.83 7.67 -8.94
CA PHE A 32 -14.57 7.59 -9.66
C PHE A 32 -13.41 8.08 -8.80
N GLY A 33 -12.35 7.29 -8.76
CA GLY A 33 -11.07 7.71 -8.22
C GLY A 33 -9.99 7.66 -9.29
N TYR A 34 -9.02 8.55 -9.20
CA TYR A 34 -7.88 8.58 -10.11
C TYR A 34 -6.60 8.85 -9.34
N ALA A 35 -5.51 8.30 -9.86
CA ALA A 35 -4.16 8.58 -9.40
C ALA A 35 -3.27 8.86 -10.61
N CYS A 36 -2.36 9.80 -10.45
CA CYS A 36 -1.37 10.14 -11.46
C CYS A 36 0.01 10.03 -10.81
N LEU A 37 0.92 9.38 -11.49
CA LEU A 37 2.30 9.26 -11.03
C LEU A 37 3.01 10.60 -11.23
N ASN A 38 3.71 11.06 -10.19
CA ASN A 38 4.59 12.21 -10.32
C ASN A 38 5.75 11.85 -11.29
N PRO A 39 6.08 12.72 -12.27
CA PRO A 39 7.21 12.50 -13.18
C PRO A 39 8.55 12.21 -12.49
N GLU A 40 8.80 12.80 -11.33
CA GLU A 40 10.00 12.56 -10.53
C GLU A 40 10.04 11.15 -9.96
N ASP A 41 8.91 10.66 -9.45
CA ASP A 41 8.79 9.30 -8.93
C ASP A 41 8.97 8.27 -10.05
N ARG A 42 8.48 8.58 -11.24
CA ARG A 42 8.69 7.74 -12.43
C ARG A 42 10.16 7.66 -12.82
N LYS A 43 10.87 8.79 -12.87
CA LYS A 43 12.33 8.82 -13.11
C LYS A 43 13.10 8.03 -12.07
N ALA A 44 12.65 8.05 -10.82
CA ALA A 44 13.22 7.25 -9.73
C ALA A 44 12.84 5.77 -9.79
N GLY A 45 12.02 5.33 -10.76
CA GLY A 45 11.57 3.95 -10.93
C GLY A 45 10.57 3.50 -9.85
N TYR A 46 9.75 4.41 -9.34
CA TYR A 46 8.68 4.12 -8.39
C TYR A 46 7.35 3.81 -9.07
N ASP A 47 7.36 3.70 -10.42
CA ASP A 47 6.17 3.36 -11.19
C ASP A 47 5.65 1.96 -10.81
N SER A 48 4.35 1.89 -10.52
CA SER A 48 3.67 0.65 -10.20
C SER A 48 2.19 0.78 -10.53
N ARG A 49 1.73 0.04 -11.55
CA ARG A 49 0.31 -0.09 -11.88
C ARG A 49 -0.53 -0.46 -10.65
N PHE A 50 -0.06 -1.44 -9.89
CA PHE A 50 -0.76 -1.93 -8.71
C PHE A 50 -0.96 -0.82 -7.67
N PHE A 51 0.08 -0.04 -7.38
CA PHE A 51 0.00 1.07 -6.44
C PHE A 51 -0.93 2.19 -6.94
N GLY A 52 -0.82 2.57 -8.23
CA GLY A 52 -1.69 3.56 -8.85
C GLY A 52 -3.17 3.18 -8.76
N CYS A 53 -3.50 1.91 -9.08
CA CYS A 53 -4.86 1.40 -8.95
C CYS A 53 -5.36 1.38 -7.50
N GLN A 54 -4.53 0.96 -6.53
CA GLN A 54 -4.89 0.99 -5.11
C GLN A 54 -5.17 2.42 -4.60
N LEU A 55 -4.37 3.39 -5.02
CA LEU A 55 -4.58 4.78 -4.64
C LEU A 55 -5.84 5.37 -5.29
N ALA A 56 -6.10 5.03 -6.56
CA ALA A 56 -7.32 5.42 -7.26
C ALA A 56 -8.56 4.82 -6.59
N GLU A 57 -8.53 3.52 -6.25
CA GLU A 57 -9.61 2.86 -5.51
C GLU A 57 -9.88 3.55 -4.16
N LEU A 58 -8.84 3.79 -3.38
CA LEU A 58 -8.98 4.48 -2.10
C LEU A 58 -9.63 5.86 -2.25
N ARG A 59 -9.29 6.62 -3.30
CA ARG A 59 -9.89 7.91 -3.61
C ARG A 59 -11.35 7.81 -4.03
N ALA A 60 -11.73 6.78 -4.78
CA ALA A 60 -13.12 6.49 -5.10
C ALA A 60 -13.94 6.18 -3.82
N VAL A 61 -13.40 5.33 -2.95
CA VAL A 61 -14.01 4.99 -1.64
C VAL A 61 -14.15 6.22 -0.75
N ILE A 62 -13.16 7.11 -0.70
CA ILE A 62 -13.26 8.38 0.04
C ILE A 62 -14.42 9.25 -0.49
N LYS A 63 -14.62 9.33 -1.80
CA LYS A 63 -15.76 10.07 -2.39
C LYS A 63 -17.10 9.44 -2.00
N TYR A 64 -17.19 8.12 -2.03
CA TYR A 64 -18.35 7.37 -1.56
C TYR A 64 -18.67 7.69 -0.09
N TYR A 65 -17.69 7.62 0.81
CA TYR A 65 -17.90 7.95 2.22
C TYR A 65 -18.26 9.41 2.45
N LYS A 66 -17.74 10.36 1.66
CA LYS A 66 -18.18 11.76 1.68
C LYS A 66 -19.66 11.90 1.34
N ALA A 67 -20.14 11.17 0.33
CA ALA A 67 -21.56 11.16 -0.05
C ALA A 67 -22.42 10.56 1.05
N LEU A 68 -22.02 9.43 1.67
CA LEU A 68 -22.72 8.84 2.81
C LEU A 68 -22.84 9.79 3.99
N VAL A 69 -21.73 10.45 4.37
CA VAL A 69 -21.73 11.45 5.47
C VAL A 69 -22.70 12.59 5.17
N ARG A 70 -22.78 13.03 3.91
CA ARG A 70 -23.72 14.08 3.49
C ARG A 70 -25.17 13.62 3.65
N ILE A 71 -25.49 12.41 3.17
CA ILE A 71 -26.83 11.83 3.28
C ILE A 71 -27.22 11.70 4.77
N GLU A 72 -26.37 11.12 5.61
CA GLU A 72 -26.67 10.94 7.03
C GLU A 72 -26.82 12.28 7.78
N LYS A 73 -26.06 13.30 7.41
CA LYS A 73 -26.26 14.66 7.96
C LYS A 73 -27.64 15.23 7.63
N GLU A 74 -28.09 15.06 6.38
CA GLU A 74 -29.39 15.53 5.96
C GLU A 74 -30.56 14.76 6.63
N VAL A 75 -30.42 13.42 6.76
CA VAL A 75 -31.39 12.59 7.50
C VAL A 75 -31.45 13.03 8.94
N TYR A 76 -30.34 13.17 9.63
CA TYR A 76 -30.28 13.62 11.03
C TYR A 76 -30.91 15.00 11.19
N LYS A 77 -30.62 15.95 10.31
CA LYS A 77 -31.20 17.31 10.33
C LYS A 77 -32.72 17.27 10.22
N ARG A 78 -33.27 16.46 9.30
CA ARG A 78 -34.73 16.29 9.13
C ARG A 78 -35.39 15.69 10.39
N GLU A 79 -34.74 14.65 10.97
CA GLU A 79 -35.24 14.01 12.19
C GLU A 79 -35.26 14.96 13.39
N ILE A 80 -34.21 15.79 13.56
CA ILE A 80 -34.17 16.81 14.62
C ILE A 80 -35.23 17.88 14.42
N ASN A 81 -35.41 18.38 13.19
CA ASN A 81 -36.42 19.36 12.89
C ASN A 81 -37.82 18.82 13.21
N PHE A 82 -38.12 17.57 12.79
CA PHE A 82 -39.39 16.93 13.07
C PHE A 82 -39.59 16.70 14.58
N LEU A 83 -38.54 16.30 15.31
CA LEU A 83 -38.60 16.19 16.77
C LEU A 83 -38.95 17.53 17.46
N ASN A 84 -38.36 18.63 16.97
CA ASN A 84 -38.66 19.96 17.49
C ASN A 84 -40.11 20.39 17.22
N THR A 85 -40.62 20.09 16.02
CA THR A 85 -42.05 20.32 15.69
C THR A 85 -42.98 19.54 16.61
N LEU A 86 -42.71 18.25 16.85
CA LEU A 86 -43.51 17.44 17.80
C LEU A 86 -43.45 17.96 19.23
N ARG A 87 -42.34 18.53 19.67
CA ARG A 87 -42.23 19.15 21.00
C ARG A 87 -43.01 20.43 21.15
N GLN A 88 -43.20 21.16 20.05
CA GLN A 88 -44.02 22.37 20.04
C GLN A 88 -45.51 22.06 20.01
N ALA A 89 -45.90 20.93 19.44
CA ALA A 89 -47.29 20.45 19.38
C ALA A 89 -47.76 19.82 20.71
N LYS A 90 -47.64 20.57 21.82
CA LYS A 90 -47.90 20.08 23.19
C LYS A 90 -49.35 19.67 23.46
N GLU A 91 -50.28 20.02 22.57
CA GLU A 91 -51.74 19.83 22.76
C GLU A 91 -52.23 18.41 22.43
N TYR A 92 -51.37 17.54 21.91
CA TYR A 92 -51.71 16.17 21.54
C TYR A 92 -51.04 15.17 22.46
N ASP A 93 -51.79 14.36 23.20
CA ASP A 93 -51.28 13.32 24.11
C ASP A 93 -50.32 12.34 23.44
N ASP A 94 -50.57 12.04 22.18
CA ASP A 94 -49.70 11.16 21.39
C ASP A 94 -48.35 11.79 21.00
N ALA A 95 -48.25 13.13 20.96
CA ALA A 95 -47.04 13.81 20.55
C ALA A 95 -45.85 13.49 21.47
N ALA A 96 -46.06 13.32 22.76
CA ALA A 96 -45.05 12.96 23.73
C ALA A 96 -44.48 11.55 23.49
N PHE A 97 -45.37 10.60 23.14
CA PHE A 97 -44.94 9.23 22.79
C PHE A 97 -44.12 9.19 21.52
N TYR A 98 -44.59 9.84 20.45
CA TYR A 98 -43.83 9.93 19.19
C TYR A 98 -42.50 10.66 19.35
N ALA A 99 -42.46 11.75 20.12
CA ALA A 99 -41.21 12.47 20.41
C ALA A 99 -40.19 11.60 21.15
N LYS A 100 -40.62 10.77 22.11
CA LYS A 100 -39.71 9.83 22.81
C LYS A 100 -39.12 8.79 21.85
N ARG A 101 -39.94 8.22 20.96
CA ARG A 101 -39.51 7.23 19.96
C ARG A 101 -38.56 7.86 18.94
N LEU A 102 -38.91 9.05 18.44
CA LEU A 102 -38.07 9.79 17.48
C LEU A 102 -36.71 10.20 18.10
N LYS A 103 -36.72 10.63 19.38
CA LYS A 103 -35.48 10.94 20.10
C LYS A 103 -34.52 9.74 20.15
N LYS A 104 -35.02 8.50 20.33
CA LYS A 104 -34.22 7.29 20.26
C LYS A 104 -33.64 7.08 18.86
N LYS A 105 -34.45 7.30 17.81
CA LYS A 105 -34.02 7.20 16.42
C LYS A 105 -32.95 8.23 16.10
N CYS A 106 -33.13 9.50 16.48
CA CYS A 106 -32.11 10.55 16.30
C CYS A 106 -30.76 10.20 16.91
N ARG A 107 -30.72 9.54 18.08
CA ARG A 107 -29.47 9.07 18.70
C ARG A 107 -28.77 8.01 17.85
N ILE A 108 -29.53 7.08 17.26
CA ILE A 108 -28.99 6.04 16.39
C ILE A 108 -28.37 6.69 15.15
N THR A 109 -29.12 7.53 14.44
CA THR A 109 -28.65 8.26 13.26
C THR A 109 -27.43 9.13 13.57
N GLU A 110 -27.41 9.78 14.74
CA GLU A 110 -26.26 10.57 15.18
C GLU A 110 -25.01 9.70 15.36
N ASN A 111 -25.15 8.53 15.97
CA ASN A 111 -24.04 7.60 16.15
C ASN A 111 -23.52 7.07 14.80
N GLU A 112 -24.42 6.71 13.89
CA GLU A 112 -24.07 6.29 12.52
C GLU A 112 -23.31 7.38 11.77
N LYS A 113 -23.81 8.62 11.79
CA LYS A 113 -23.13 9.79 11.21
C LYS A 113 -21.74 9.98 11.80
N ASN A 114 -21.58 9.91 13.12
CA ASN A 114 -20.29 10.10 13.78
C ASN A 114 -19.30 8.97 13.44
N ASN A 115 -19.78 7.73 13.35
CA ASN A 115 -18.97 6.59 12.90
C ASN A 115 -18.49 6.78 11.46
N LEU A 116 -19.36 7.21 10.54
CA LEU A 116 -18.99 7.50 9.15
C LEU A 116 -17.96 8.64 9.04
N ILE A 117 -18.09 9.69 9.85
CA ILE A 117 -17.11 10.78 9.90
C ILE A 117 -15.75 10.28 10.38
N ARG A 118 -15.72 9.42 11.39
CA ARG A 118 -14.48 8.81 11.91
C ARG A 118 -13.83 7.94 10.84
N ASP A 119 -14.60 7.08 10.17
CA ASP A 119 -14.12 6.20 9.11
C ASP A 119 -13.59 7.01 7.91
N LEU A 120 -14.29 8.08 7.53
CA LEU A 120 -13.82 9.00 6.49
C LEU A 120 -12.48 9.64 6.83
N LYS A 121 -12.30 10.11 8.07
CA LYS A 121 -11.03 10.68 8.54
C LYS A 121 -9.90 9.64 8.47
N ALA A 122 -10.16 8.40 8.90
CA ALA A 122 -9.18 7.31 8.83
C ALA A 122 -8.77 7.00 7.38
N LEU A 123 -9.72 6.98 6.44
CA LEU A 123 -9.44 6.79 5.01
C LEU A 123 -8.60 7.93 4.41
N GLN A 124 -8.91 9.18 4.78
CA GLN A 124 -8.15 10.33 4.33
C GLN A 124 -6.71 10.32 4.87
N GLU A 125 -6.49 9.94 6.13
CA GLU A 125 -5.15 9.76 6.69
C GLU A 125 -4.39 8.61 6.00
N LYS A 126 -5.07 7.51 5.69
CA LYS A 126 -4.47 6.42 4.90
C LYS A 126 -4.04 6.90 3.51
N GLU A 127 -4.87 7.70 2.83
CA GLU A 127 -4.53 8.28 1.52
C GLU A 127 -3.26 9.11 1.60
N LYS A 128 -3.14 9.99 2.60
CA LYS A 128 -1.97 10.86 2.79
C LYS A 128 -0.69 10.06 3.04
N ARG A 129 -0.76 8.99 3.83
CA ARG A 129 0.42 8.19 4.21
C ARG A 129 0.86 7.19 3.13
N MET A 130 -0.05 6.75 2.30
CA MET A 130 0.16 5.66 1.35
C MET A 130 1.33 5.91 0.37
N PRO A 131 1.52 7.10 -0.24
CA PRO A 131 2.66 7.37 -1.12
C PRO A 131 4.00 7.26 -0.38
N TYR A 132 4.11 7.84 0.82
CA TYR A 132 5.33 7.83 1.63
C TYR A 132 5.70 6.40 2.08
N ALA A 133 4.75 5.65 2.61
CA ALA A 133 4.97 4.27 3.01
C ALA A 133 5.45 3.40 1.83
N ARG A 134 4.95 3.64 0.61
CA ARG A 134 5.40 2.94 -0.58
C ARG A 134 6.85 3.28 -0.95
N ILE A 135 7.21 4.57 -0.92
CA ILE A 135 8.57 5.02 -1.21
C ILE A 135 9.56 4.44 -0.20
N GLU A 136 9.24 4.46 1.09
CA GLU A 136 10.05 3.87 2.15
C GLU A 136 10.25 2.36 1.92
N SER A 137 9.18 1.62 1.67
CA SER A 137 9.26 0.17 1.38
C SER A 137 10.15 -0.14 0.18
N ILE A 138 10.11 0.67 -0.89
CA ILE A 138 10.98 0.49 -2.05
C ILE A 138 12.45 0.80 -1.71
N LYS A 139 12.70 1.86 -0.95
CA LYS A 139 14.06 2.21 -0.50
C LYS A 139 14.66 1.10 0.36
N GLU A 140 13.90 0.56 1.32
CA GLU A 140 14.31 -0.57 2.15
C GLU A 140 14.61 -1.82 1.33
N SER A 141 13.73 -2.15 0.38
CA SER A 141 13.92 -3.30 -0.52
C SER A 141 15.18 -3.14 -1.38
N ARG A 142 15.45 -1.95 -1.92
CA ARG A 142 16.66 -1.65 -2.69
C ARG A 142 17.92 -1.75 -1.84
N ALA A 143 17.88 -1.21 -0.62
CA ALA A 143 19.01 -1.30 0.31
C ALA A 143 19.31 -2.76 0.71
N ALA A 144 18.28 -3.58 0.94
CA ALA A 144 18.43 -5.00 1.22
C ALA A 144 19.04 -5.76 0.03
N LEU A 145 18.60 -5.44 -1.19
CA LEU A 145 19.11 -6.04 -2.43
C LEU A 145 20.57 -5.66 -2.67
N GLN A 146 20.94 -4.41 -2.41
CA GLN A 146 22.33 -3.95 -2.51
C GLN A 146 23.22 -4.67 -1.50
N LYS A 147 22.81 -4.77 -0.23
CA LYS A 147 23.53 -5.54 0.79
C LYS A 147 23.74 -7.01 0.40
N ARG A 148 22.76 -7.62 -0.25
CA ARG A 148 22.88 -9.00 -0.77
C ARG A 148 23.91 -9.10 -1.87
N ARG A 149 23.89 -8.18 -2.86
CA ARG A 149 24.88 -8.10 -3.94
C ARG A 149 26.30 -7.90 -3.40
N ASP A 150 26.47 -7.02 -2.42
CA ASP A 150 27.79 -6.76 -1.82
C ASP A 150 28.34 -7.99 -1.10
N ARG A 151 27.47 -8.74 -0.38
CA ARG A 151 27.86 -10.04 0.23
C ARG A 151 28.26 -11.06 -0.83
N GLU A 152 27.51 -11.18 -1.90
CA GLU A 152 27.79 -12.11 -2.99
C GLU A 152 29.12 -11.78 -3.70
N ASN A 153 29.38 -10.51 -3.99
CA ASN A 153 30.63 -10.02 -4.54
C ASN A 153 31.82 -10.33 -3.61
N LYS A 154 31.66 -10.14 -2.30
CA LYS A 154 32.68 -10.48 -1.31
C LYS A 154 32.96 -11.98 -1.29
N MET A 155 31.94 -12.82 -1.35
CA MET A 155 32.09 -14.27 -1.40
C MET A 155 32.77 -14.73 -2.70
N ASN A 156 32.44 -14.13 -3.84
CA ASN A 156 33.08 -14.45 -5.13
C ASN A 156 34.59 -14.08 -5.12
N LYS A 157 34.95 -12.92 -4.59
CA LYS A 157 36.36 -12.54 -4.41
C LYS A 157 37.13 -13.53 -3.52
N LEU A 158 36.50 -14.00 -2.43
CA LEU A 158 37.10 -15.04 -1.56
C LEU A 158 37.28 -16.35 -2.30
N ARG A 159 36.29 -16.81 -3.07
CA ARG A 159 36.38 -18.03 -3.89
C ARG A 159 37.50 -17.94 -4.92
N GLU A 160 37.63 -16.81 -5.61
CA GLU A 160 38.71 -16.57 -6.55
C GLU A 160 40.09 -16.58 -5.89
N GLY A 161 40.20 -15.96 -4.71
CA GLY A 161 41.44 -16.00 -3.92
C GLY A 161 41.85 -17.41 -3.52
N ILE A 162 40.90 -18.22 -3.04
CA ILE A 162 41.15 -19.65 -2.71
C ILE A 162 41.57 -20.42 -3.97
N ARG A 163 40.90 -20.24 -5.10
CA ARG A 163 41.23 -20.90 -6.35
C ARG A 163 42.65 -20.57 -6.78
N ARG A 164 43.06 -19.30 -6.80
CA ARG A 164 44.42 -18.85 -7.14
C ARG A 164 45.49 -19.48 -6.20
N ASN A 165 45.19 -19.53 -4.89
CA ASN A 165 46.08 -20.15 -3.94
C ASN A 165 46.27 -21.66 -4.18
N LEU A 166 45.21 -22.39 -4.50
CA LEU A 166 45.26 -23.81 -4.85
C LEU A 166 46.04 -24.05 -6.14
N GLU A 167 45.82 -23.23 -7.18
CA GLU A 167 46.57 -23.28 -8.44
C GLU A 167 48.07 -23.04 -8.21
N ASN A 168 48.44 -22.04 -7.39
CA ASN A 168 49.82 -21.75 -7.04
C ASN A 168 50.49 -22.90 -6.26
N GLN A 169 49.77 -23.52 -5.31
CA GLN A 169 50.26 -24.68 -4.57
C GLN A 169 50.47 -25.90 -5.50
N ALA A 170 49.54 -26.13 -6.42
CA ALA A 170 49.66 -27.21 -7.40
C ALA A 170 50.84 -26.98 -8.33
N ALA A 171 51.08 -25.74 -8.79
CA ALA A 171 52.22 -25.38 -9.60
C ALA A 171 53.56 -25.57 -8.85
N LYS A 172 53.64 -25.19 -7.56
CA LYS A 172 54.81 -25.44 -6.72
C LYS A 172 55.09 -26.92 -6.57
N LYS A 173 54.05 -27.74 -6.29
CA LYS A 173 54.22 -29.22 -6.21
C LYS A 173 54.66 -29.85 -7.51
N ARG A 174 54.20 -29.37 -8.67
CA ARG A 174 54.65 -29.83 -9.98
C ARG A 174 56.17 -29.53 -10.21
N LYS A 175 56.56 -28.27 -9.89
CA LYS A 175 58.00 -27.88 -10.03
C LYS A 175 58.91 -28.71 -9.12
N SER A 176 58.54 -28.99 -7.86
CA SER A 176 59.31 -29.80 -6.95
C SER A 176 59.42 -31.27 -7.42
N ARG A 177 58.37 -31.84 -8.00
CA ARG A 177 58.41 -33.20 -8.60
C ARG A 177 59.28 -33.25 -9.80
N ILE A 178 59.27 -32.29 -10.70
CA ILE A 178 60.15 -32.20 -11.86
C ILE A 178 61.61 -32.07 -11.42
N ALA A 179 61.92 -31.26 -10.41
CA ALA A 179 63.22 -31.10 -9.86
C ALA A 179 63.78 -32.42 -9.25
N ALA A 180 62.94 -33.17 -8.51
CA ALA A 180 63.31 -34.46 -7.94
C ALA A 180 63.59 -35.52 -9.03
N THR A 181 62.76 -35.59 -10.08
CA THR A 181 63.01 -36.52 -11.20
C THR A 181 64.21 -36.15 -12.00
N LEU A 182 64.63 -34.91 -12.13
CA LEU A 182 65.83 -34.48 -12.78
C LEU A 182 67.12 -34.85 -11.97
N SER A 183 67.08 -34.71 -10.64
CA SER A 183 68.20 -35.15 -9.78
C SER A 183 68.39 -36.67 -9.82
N ASP A 184 67.31 -37.46 -9.78
CA ASP A 184 67.38 -38.93 -9.86
C ASP A 184 67.89 -39.43 -11.21
N THR A 185 67.74 -38.68 -12.29
CA THR A 185 68.26 -39.03 -13.61
C THR A 185 69.76 -38.66 -13.76
N MET A 186 70.21 -37.60 -13.09
CA MET A 186 71.62 -37.22 -13.09
C MET A 186 72.47 -38.17 -12.25
N ASP A 187 71.97 -38.67 -11.13
CA ASP A 187 72.67 -39.63 -10.27
C ASP A 187 72.77 -41.04 -10.88
N LYS A 188 71.98 -41.38 -11.87
CA LYS A 188 72.04 -42.67 -12.58
C LYS A 188 72.93 -42.67 -13.79
N ASN A 189 73.45 -41.53 -14.21
CA ASN A 189 74.34 -41.40 -15.39
C ASN A 189 75.80 -41.07 -15.02
N ASN A 190 76.15 -41.11 -13.73
CA ASN A 190 77.47 -41.09 -13.17
C ASN A 190 77.85 -42.51 -12.61
#